data_de3b8a7aa8a76b38da3edf64ee6a8e54
#
_entry.id   de3b8a7aa8a76b38da3edf64ee6a8e54
#
_cell.length_a   1.000
_cell.length_b   1.000
_cell.length_c   1.000
_cell.angle_alpha   90.00
_cell.angle_beta   90.00
_cell.angle_gamma   90.00
#
_symmetry.space_group_name_H-M   'P 1'
#
loop_
_entity.id
_entity.type
_entity.pdbx_description
1 polymer ?
#
loop_
_entity_poly.entity_id
_entity_poly.type
_entity_poly.pdbx_seq_one_letter_code
_entity_poly.pdbx_strand_id
1 'polypeptide(L)'
;KKWLLIGLSIGQRVSDLLRLNPVQIRSAEHGLYIDIIQQKTEKHVTVGVIDPDVVGILKEDFPYSISQQLFNKQLKELCKYAEINQPVKAYKVCSKTRRRVLGIYPKYSVISSHDLRRSFATNYFGKIETPILMQITGHSKETTFLSYIGQNVNKDAYADAFMKVAATM
;
A
#
# COMPACT_ATOMS: atom_id res chain seq x y z
N LYS A 1 10.42 -9.35 -7.34
CA LYS A 1 9.52 -8.62 -8.25
C LYS A 1 8.05 -8.98 -7.97
N LYS A 2 7.64 -10.26 -7.95
CA LYS A 2 6.24 -10.70 -7.79
C LYS A 2 5.55 -10.12 -6.55
N TRP A 3 6.15 -10.25 -5.36
CA TRP A 3 5.61 -9.68 -4.12
C TRP A 3 5.43 -8.15 -4.17
N LEU A 4 6.26 -7.44 -4.95
CA LEU A 4 6.09 -5.99 -5.16
C LEU A 4 4.80 -5.70 -5.93
N LEU A 5 4.58 -6.39 -7.06
CA LEU A 5 3.39 -6.20 -7.88
C LEU A 5 2.11 -6.54 -7.11
N ILE A 6 2.09 -7.69 -6.42
CA ILE A 6 0.97 -8.07 -5.56
C ILE A 6 0.73 -7.00 -4.48
N GLY A 7 1.79 -6.56 -3.78
CA GLY A 7 1.68 -5.58 -2.70
C GLY A 7 1.13 -4.22 -3.15
N LEU A 8 1.49 -3.76 -4.35
CA LEU A 8 0.95 -2.54 -4.95
C LEU A 8 -0.52 -2.69 -5.35
N SER A 9 -0.95 -3.90 -5.72
CA SER A 9 -2.32 -4.17 -6.19
C SER A 9 -3.33 -4.43 -5.08
N ILE A 10 -2.89 -4.90 -3.92
CA ILE A 10 -3.83 -5.25 -2.84
C ILE A 10 -3.80 -4.33 -1.62
N GLY A 11 -2.80 -3.47 -1.49
CA GLY A 11 -2.72 -2.47 -0.43
C GLY A 11 -2.66 -3.01 1.01
N GLN A 12 -2.21 -4.26 1.21
CA GLN A 12 -2.15 -4.88 2.53
C GLN A 12 -0.84 -4.58 3.28
N ARG A 13 -0.84 -4.79 4.60
CA ARG A 13 0.40 -4.72 5.39
C ARG A 13 1.34 -5.83 4.95
N VAL A 14 2.65 -5.59 5.07
CA VAL A 14 3.65 -6.58 4.67
C VAL A 14 3.51 -7.92 5.40
N SER A 15 3.09 -7.90 6.67
CA SER A 15 2.80 -9.12 7.43
C SER A 15 1.67 -9.94 6.80
N ASP A 16 0.64 -9.27 6.30
CA ASP A 16 -0.50 -9.91 5.68
C ASP A 16 -0.17 -10.32 4.23
N LEU A 17 0.54 -9.45 3.50
CA LEU A 17 1.01 -9.71 2.14
C LEU A 17 1.88 -10.98 2.05
N LEU A 18 2.92 -11.08 2.88
CA LEU A 18 3.88 -12.19 2.80
C LEU A 18 3.36 -13.51 3.42
N ARG A 19 2.20 -13.49 4.03
CA ARG A 19 1.47 -14.68 4.52
C ARG A 19 0.40 -15.19 3.56
N LEU A 20 0.21 -14.51 2.44
CA LEU A 20 -0.72 -14.98 1.42
C LEU A 20 -0.34 -16.39 0.97
N ASN A 21 -1.35 -17.19 0.70
CA ASN A 21 -1.23 -18.52 0.13
C ASN A 21 -2.36 -18.74 -0.90
N PRO A 22 -2.22 -19.69 -1.82
CA PRO A 22 -3.19 -19.92 -2.88
C PRO A 22 -4.62 -20.24 -2.40
N VAL A 23 -4.79 -20.80 -1.21
CA VAL A 23 -6.11 -21.16 -0.64
C VAL A 23 -6.98 -19.90 -0.39
N GLN A 24 -6.37 -18.75 -0.20
CA GLN A 24 -7.06 -17.48 0.02
C GLN A 24 -7.56 -16.83 -1.28
N ILE A 25 -7.24 -17.44 -2.44
CA ILE A 25 -7.52 -16.86 -3.75
C ILE A 25 -8.69 -17.62 -4.37
N ARG A 26 -9.71 -16.90 -4.80
CA ARG A 26 -10.86 -17.44 -5.51
C ARG A 26 -11.17 -16.65 -6.77
N SER A 27 -11.75 -17.32 -7.77
CA SER A 27 -12.13 -16.67 -9.02
C SER A 27 -13.26 -15.67 -8.82
N ALA A 28 -13.21 -14.58 -9.57
CA ALA A 28 -14.23 -13.59 -9.70
C ALA A 28 -14.57 -13.41 -11.18
N GLU A 29 -15.69 -12.75 -11.49
CA GLU A 29 -16.13 -12.53 -12.87
C GLU A 29 -15.07 -11.80 -13.71
N HIS A 30 -14.42 -10.79 -13.13
CA HIS A 30 -13.46 -9.94 -13.84
C HIS A 30 -12.04 -10.01 -13.24
N GLY A 31 -11.66 -11.13 -12.61
CA GLY A 31 -10.33 -11.27 -12.00
C GLY A 31 -10.29 -12.25 -10.85
N LEU A 32 -9.70 -11.84 -9.74
CA LEU A 32 -9.59 -12.65 -8.54
C LEU A 32 -10.06 -11.90 -7.30
N TYR A 33 -10.61 -12.64 -6.33
CA TYR A 33 -10.76 -12.19 -4.95
C TYR A 33 -9.67 -12.80 -4.08
N ILE A 34 -9.14 -12.02 -3.17
CA ILE A 34 -8.21 -12.48 -2.13
C ILE A 34 -8.85 -12.22 -0.79
N ASP A 35 -9.12 -13.27 -0.03
CA ASP A 35 -9.72 -13.19 1.30
C ASP A 35 -8.61 -13.20 2.36
N ILE A 36 -8.52 -12.13 3.15
CA ILE A 36 -7.44 -11.87 4.09
C ILE A 36 -7.99 -11.62 5.48
N ILE A 37 -7.45 -12.31 6.47
CA ILE A 37 -7.64 -11.95 7.89
C ILE A 37 -6.41 -11.15 8.30
N GLN A 38 -6.59 -9.85 8.53
CA GLN A 38 -5.49 -8.94 8.88
C GLN A 38 -4.94 -9.25 10.26
N GLN A 39 -3.66 -9.58 10.36
CA GLN A 39 -3.01 -10.00 11.61
C GLN A 39 -3.11 -8.97 12.74
N LYS A 40 -3.01 -7.68 12.42
CA LYS A 40 -3.00 -6.62 13.42
C LYS A 40 -4.39 -6.24 13.94
N THR A 41 -5.42 -6.38 13.12
CA THR A 41 -6.77 -5.85 13.40
C THR A 41 -7.83 -6.93 13.43
N GLU A 42 -7.46 -8.18 13.10
CA GLU A 42 -8.35 -9.35 12.98
C GLU A 42 -9.53 -9.13 12.02
N LYS A 43 -9.45 -8.07 11.20
CA LYS A 43 -10.50 -7.76 10.24
C LYS A 43 -10.43 -8.71 9.03
N HIS A 44 -11.60 -9.21 8.66
CA HIS A 44 -11.80 -9.93 7.40
C HIS A 44 -11.93 -8.90 6.27
N VAL A 45 -11.09 -9.04 5.27
CA VAL A 45 -11.04 -8.15 4.11
C VAL A 45 -10.98 -9.00 2.83
N THR A 46 -11.85 -8.69 1.89
CA THR A 46 -11.77 -9.23 0.53
C THR A 46 -11.25 -8.14 -0.40
N VAL A 47 -10.20 -8.43 -1.15
CA VAL A 47 -9.60 -7.51 -2.11
C VAL A 47 -9.75 -8.06 -3.52
N GLY A 48 -10.28 -7.24 -4.44
CA GLY A 48 -10.36 -7.56 -5.86
C GLY A 48 -9.03 -7.28 -6.56
N VAL A 49 -8.61 -8.17 -7.44
CA VAL A 49 -7.42 -8.03 -8.31
C VAL A 49 -7.84 -8.26 -9.75
N ILE A 50 -7.63 -7.23 -10.59
CA ILE A 50 -7.97 -7.25 -12.01
C ILE A 50 -6.76 -7.10 -12.94
N ASP A 51 -5.60 -6.69 -12.40
CA ASP A 51 -4.36 -6.53 -13.17
C ASP A 51 -3.93 -7.89 -13.74
N PRO A 52 -3.82 -8.04 -15.09
CA PRO A 52 -3.53 -9.33 -15.74
C PRO A 52 -2.20 -9.94 -15.28
N ASP A 53 -1.17 -9.11 -15.08
CA ASP A 53 0.15 -9.58 -14.65
C ASP A 53 0.07 -10.15 -13.23
N VAL A 54 -0.68 -9.48 -12.34
CA VAL A 54 -0.85 -9.94 -10.96
C VAL A 54 -1.74 -11.17 -10.91
N VAL A 55 -2.80 -11.22 -11.72
CA VAL A 55 -3.66 -12.40 -11.86
C VAL A 55 -2.85 -13.62 -12.33
N GLY A 56 -1.99 -13.46 -13.35
CA GLY A 56 -1.10 -14.51 -13.82
C GLY A 56 -0.15 -15.00 -12.74
N ILE A 57 0.50 -14.05 -12.01
CA ILE A 57 1.37 -14.41 -10.88
C ILE A 57 0.65 -15.21 -9.81
N LEU A 58 -0.57 -14.82 -9.45
CA LEU A 58 -1.34 -15.44 -8.39
C LEU A 58 -1.86 -16.83 -8.76
N LYS A 59 -2.20 -17.07 -10.04
CA LYS A 59 -2.73 -18.34 -10.54
C LYS A 59 -1.64 -19.34 -10.91
N GLU A 60 -0.60 -18.91 -11.61
CA GLU A 60 0.31 -19.79 -12.33
C GLU A 60 1.72 -19.82 -11.73
N ASP A 61 2.12 -18.73 -11.10
CA ASP A 61 3.51 -18.51 -10.69
C ASP A 61 3.59 -17.86 -9.30
N PHE A 62 2.84 -18.42 -8.34
CA PHE A 62 2.75 -17.90 -6.97
C PHE A 62 4.14 -17.79 -6.33
N PRO A 63 4.48 -16.63 -5.71
CA PRO A 63 5.83 -16.41 -5.21
C PRO A 63 6.13 -17.21 -3.93
N TYR A 64 7.38 -17.65 -3.80
CA TYR A 64 7.87 -18.29 -2.58
C TYR A 64 7.79 -17.34 -1.38
N SER A 65 7.57 -17.93 -0.20
CA SER A 65 7.59 -17.19 1.07
C SER A 65 8.98 -16.60 1.33
N ILE A 66 9.03 -15.33 1.75
CA ILE A 66 10.24 -14.63 2.14
C ILE A 66 10.03 -13.85 3.43
N SER A 67 11.12 -13.57 4.15
CA SER A 67 11.02 -12.73 5.34
C SER A 67 10.78 -11.25 4.98
N GLN A 68 10.14 -10.52 5.89
CA GLN A 68 9.94 -9.06 5.72
C GLN A 68 11.28 -8.32 5.58
N GLN A 69 12.31 -8.76 6.29
CA GLN A 69 13.65 -8.16 6.20
C GLN A 69 14.24 -8.33 4.80
N LEU A 70 14.16 -9.54 4.25
CA LEU A 70 14.63 -9.82 2.89
C LEU A 70 13.81 -9.02 1.86
N PHE A 71 12.49 -8.98 2.01
CA PHE A 71 11.63 -8.21 1.13
C PHE A 71 12.02 -6.71 1.11
N ASN A 72 12.16 -6.08 2.30
CA ASN A 72 12.56 -4.68 2.38
C ASN A 72 13.97 -4.42 1.84
N LYS A 73 14.90 -5.36 2.00
CA LYS A 73 16.24 -5.28 1.40
C LYS A 73 16.15 -5.28 -0.12
N GLN A 74 15.48 -6.28 -0.68
CA GLN A 74 15.30 -6.40 -2.14
C GLN A 74 14.52 -5.23 -2.74
N LEU A 75 13.52 -4.70 -2.02
CA LEU A 75 12.75 -3.51 -2.43
C LEU A 75 13.67 -2.30 -2.61
N LYS A 76 14.58 -2.06 -1.66
CA LYS A 76 15.56 -0.96 -1.75
C LYS A 76 16.55 -1.15 -2.89
N GLU A 77 17.04 -2.36 -3.10
CA GLU A 77 17.93 -2.69 -4.20
C GLU A 77 17.23 -2.47 -5.56
N LEU A 78 15.99 -2.91 -5.69
CA LEU A 78 15.17 -2.67 -6.88
C LEU A 78 14.95 -1.18 -7.15
N CYS A 79 14.59 -0.42 -6.11
CA CYS A 79 14.39 1.03 -6.22
C CYS A 79 15.68 1.77 -6.56
N LYS A 80 16.84 1.28 -6.08
CA LYS A 80 18.15 1.80 -6.45
C LYS A 80 18.46 1.51 -7.91
N TYR A 81 18.20 0.30 -8.37
CA TYR A 81 18.37 -0.09 -9.77
C TYR A 81 17.47 0.71 -10.71
N ALA A 82 16.24 1.01 -10.27
CA ALA A 82 15.30 1.86 -11.00
C ALA A 82 15.59 3.37 -10.86
N GLU A 83 16.77 3.74 -10.33
CA GLU A 83 17.25 5.12 -10.18
C GLU A 83 16.29 6.06 -9.41
N ILE A 84 15.56 5.53 -8.43
CA ILE A 84 14.69 6.34 -7.56
C ILE A 84 15.57 7.08 -6.53
N ASN A 85 16.35 8.05 -7.03
CA ASN A 85 17.45 8.70 -6.30
C ASN A 85 17.07 10.05 -5.68
N GLN A 86 15.84 10.56 -5.90
CA GLN A 86 15.42 11.89 -5.43
C GLN A 86 15.75 12.06 -3.95
N PRO A 87 16.36 13.20 -3.54
CA PRO A 87 16.64 13.49 -2.15
C PRO A 87 15.33 13.73 -1.40
N VAL A 88 15.15 13.04 -0.28
CA VAL A 88 13.97 13.16 0.59
C VAL A 88 14.38 13.36 2.04
N LYS A 89 13.70 14.24 2.76
CA LYS A 89 13.86 14.42 4.20
C LYS A 89 13.18 13.26 4.93
N ALA A 90 13.95 12.48 5.65
CA ALA A 90 13.44 11.27 6.31
C ALA A 90 14.25 10.93 7.55
N TYR A 91 13.68 10.07 8.41
CA TYR A 91 14.38 9.45 9.51
C TYR A 91 15.00 8.13 9.07
N LYS A 92 16.29 7.95 9.31
CA LYS A 92 17.00 6.68 9.11
C LYS A 92 17.65 6.21 10.40
N VAL A 93 17.61 4.92 10.67
CA VAL A 93 18.30 4.36 11.83
C VAL A 93 19.81 4.36 11.56
N CYS A 94 20.55 5.05 12.40
CA CYS A 94 22.03 5.00 12.37
C CYS A 94 22.51 3.61 12.82
N SER A 95 23.36 2.97 12.02
CA SER A 95 23.88 1.63 12.32
C SER A 95 24.71 1.58 13.59
N LYS A 96 25.43 2.67 13.91
CA LYS A 96 26.31 2.75 15.10
C LYS A 96 25.52 3.00 16.38
N THR A 97 24.60 3.97 16.37
CA THR A 97 23.89 4.42 17.59
C THR A 97 22.53 3.77 17.76
N ARG A 98 22.02 3.07 16.76
CA ARG A 98 20.66 2.54 16.66
C ARG A 98 19.54 3.57 16.87
N ARG A 99 19.87 4.87 16.87
CA ARG A 99 18.92 5.97 16.98
C ARG A 99 18.43 6.41 15.60
N ARG A 100 17.21 6.94 15.57
CA ARG A 100 16.66 7.57 14.38
C ARG A 100 17.30 8.95 14.20
N VAL A 101 17.89 9.18 13.02
CA VAL A 101 18.51 10.46 12.65
C VAL A 101 17.73 11.04 11.50
N LEU A 102 17.30 12.31 11.66
CA LEU A 102 16.69 13.08 10.59
C LEU A 102 17.77 13.56 9.64
N GLY A 103 17.56 13.37 8.34
CA GLY A 103 18.52 13.80 7.33
C GLY A 103 17.89 13.82 5.94
N ILE A 104 18.69 14.18 4.95
CA ILE A 104 18.33 14.06 3.53
C ILE A 104 18.99 12.81 2.99
N TYR A 105 18.17 11.91 2.46
CA TYR A 105 18.61 10.60 1.95
C TYR A 105 18.07 10.37 0.54
N PRO A 106 18.77 9.57 -0.29
CA PRO A 106 18.18 9.09 -1.53
C PRO A 106 16.91 8.28 -1.24
N LYS A 107 15.84 8.54 -1.97
CA LYS A 107 14.50 7.96 -1.73
C LYS A 107 14.53 6.44 -1.62
N TYR A 108 15.28 5.74 -2.51
CA TYR A 108 15.41 4.27 -2.46
C TYR A 108 15.90 3.75 -1.10
N SER A 109 16.75 4.52 -0.40
CA SER A 109 17.36 4.06 0.86
C SER A 109 16.41 4.08 2.05
N VAL A 110 15.31 4.80 1.95
CA VAL A 110 14.29 4.98 3.00
C VAL A 110 12.95 4.34 2.67
N ILE A 111 12.75 3.91 1.43
CA ILE A 111 11.57 3.13 1.02
C ILE A 111 11.47 1.84 1.83
N SER A 112 10.23 1.48 2.14
CA SER A 112 9.85 0.27 2.85
C SER A 112 8.59 -0.36 2.27
N SER A 113 8.28 -1.56 2.68
CA SER A 113 7.04 -2.25 2.31
C SER A 113 5.76 -1.46 2.67
N HIS A 114 5.84 -0.55 3.63
CA HIS A 114 4.72 0.31 4.01
C HIS A 114 4.35 1.30 2.89
N ASP A 115 5.33 1.69 2.08
CA ASP A 115 5.11 2.60 0.95
C ASP A 115 4.28 1.96 -0.16
N LEU A 116 4.30 0.64 -0.33
CA LEU A 116 3.44 -0.07 -1.28
C LEU A 116 1.97 0.13 -0.96
N ARG A 117 1.61 -0.10 0.29
CA ARG A 117 0.25 0.11 0.78
C ARG A 117 -0.17 1.58 0.72
N ARG A 118 0.78 2.49 1.02
CA ARG A 118 0.54 3.93 0.89
C ARG A 118 0.29 4.31 -0.57
N SER A 119 1.08 3.78 -1.50
CA SER A 119 0.90 4.00 -2.94
C SER A 119 -0.45 3.50 -3.41
N PHE A 120 -0.87 2.28 -3.00
CA PHE A 120 -2.21 1.77 -3.27
C PHE A 120 -3.28 2.76 -2.80
N ALA A 121 -3.26 3.15 -1.53
CA ALA A 121 -4.24 4.06 -0.96
C ALA A 121 -4.27 5.42 -1.68
N THR A 122 -3.10 5.98 -2.00
CA THR A 122 -2.97 7.29 -2.68
C THR A 122 -3.44 7.21 -4.13
N ASN A 123 -3.13 6.13 -4.85
CA ASN A 123 -3.48 5.97 -6.26
C ASN A 123 -4.99 5.81 -6.49
N TYR A 124 -5.69 5.25 -5.51
CA TYR A 124 -7.14 5.04 -5.59
C TYR A 124 -7.96 6.11 -4.86
N PHE A 125 -7.33 6.96 -4.05
CA PHE A 125 -8.01 8.07 -3.37
C PHE A 125 -8.63 9.04 -4.40
N GLY A 126 -9.90 9.38 -4.20
CA GLY A 126 -10.67 10.21 -5.13
C GLY A 126 -11.20 9.48 -6.37
N LYS A 127 -10.81 8.21 -6.60
CA LYS A 127 -11.34 7.35 -7.67
C LYS A 127 -12.31 6.30 -7.12
N ILE A 128 -12.12 5.89 -5.88
CA ILE A 128 -12.96 4.96 -5.14
C ILE A 128 -13.40 5.67 -3.85
N GLU A 129 -14.60 5.37 -3.39
CA GLU A 129 -15.12 5.93 -2.15
C GLU A 129 -14.18 5.66 -0.97
N THR A 130 -13.92 6.68 -0.17
CA THR A 130 -13.01 6.61 0.97
C THR A 130 -13.34 5.47 1.94
N PRO A 131 -14.62 5.20 2.30
CA PRO A 131 -14.96 4.07 3.16
C PRO A 131 -14.51 2.70 2.61
N ILE A 132 -14.60 2.49 1.30
CA ILE A 132 -14.16 1.25 0.64
C ILE A 132 -12.64 1.12 0.76
N LEU A 133 -11.89 2.18 0.47
CA LEU A 133 -10.43 2.18 0.65
C LEU A 133 -10.00 1.96 2.10
N MET A 134 -10.72 2.54 3.04
CA MET A 134 -10.50 2.35 4.47
C MET A 134 -10.75 0.89 4.88
N GLN A 135 -11.80 0.27 4.35
CA GLN A 135 -12.10 -1.14 4.61
C GLN A 135 -10.99 -2.04 4.07
N ILE A 136 -10.57 -1.88 2.80
CA ILE A 136 -9.48 -2.65 2.18
C ILE A 136 -8.19 -2.47 2.97
N THR A 137 -7.86 -1.23 3.31
CA THR A 137 -6.63 -0.91 4.05
C THR A 137 -6.76 -1.12 5.57
N GLY A 138 -7.94 -1.45 6.08
CA GLY A 138 -8.18 -1.72 7.51
C GLY A 138 -8.01 -0.50 8.42
N HIS A 139 -8.26 0.71 7.92
CA HIS A 139 -8.33 1.92 8.74
C HIS A 139 -9.72 2.06 9.38
N SER A 140 -9.75 2.45 10.66
CA SER A 140 -11.01 2.61 11.40
C SER A 140 -11.45 4.08 11.50
N LYS A 141 -10.53 5.02 11.28
CA LYS A 141 -10.80 6.46 11.35
C LYS A 141 -10.33 7.15 10.08
N GLU A 142 -11.20 7.93 9.47
CA GLU A 142 -10.92 8.67 8.25
C GLU A 142 -9.76 9.67 8.42
N THR A 143 -9.74 10.39 9.53
CA THR A 143 -8.65 11.32 9.87
C THR A 143 -7.29 10.65 9.87
N THR A 144 -7.21 9.41 10.38
CA THR A 144 -5.99 8.60 10.35
C THR A 144 -5.63 8.16 8.93
N PHE A 145 -6.64 7.79 8.13
CA PHE A 145 -6.44 7.41 6.74
C PHE A 145 -5.96 8.59 5.89
N LEU A 146 -6.60 9.76 6.00
CA LEU A 146 -6.20 10.98 5.28
C LEU A 146 -4.78 11.42 5.64
N SER A 147 -4.45 11.45 6.93
CA SER A 147 -3.08 11.70 7.38
C SER A 147 -2.09 10.68 6.84
N TYR A 148 -2.47 9.41 6.77
CA TYR A 148 -1.64 8.33 6.25
C TYR A 148 -1.27 8.52 4.77
N ILE A 149 -2.21 8.98 3.94
CA ILE A 149 -1.95 9.28 2.52
C ILE A 149 -1.38 10.68 2.29
N GLY A 150 -1.13 11.44 3.35
CA GLY A 150 -0.57 12.80 3.27
C GLY A 150 -1.57 13.86 2.81
N GLN A 151 -2.86 13.55 2.87
CA GLN A 151 -3.92 14.54 2.64
C GLN A 151 -4.18 15.29 3.95
N ASN A 152 -3.82 16.57 3.97
CA ASN A 152 -4.27 17.46 5.03
C ASN A 152 -5.72 17.84 4.76
N VAL A 153 -6.52 17.90 5.82
CA VAL A 153 -7.91 18.38 5.74
C VAL A 153 -7.88 19.83 5.28
N ASN A 154 -8.12 20.04 3.99
CA ASN A 154 -8.30 21.39 3.44
C ASN A 154 -9.78 21.74 3.55
N LYS A 155 -10.13 22.58 4.53
CA LYS A 155 -11.51 23.00 4.80
C LYS A 155 -12.16 23.71 3.61
N ASP A 156 -11.37 24.49 2.89
CA ASP A 156 -11.86 25.25 1.72
C ASP A 156 -12.18 24.30 0.56
N ALA A 157 -11.34 23.28 0.32
CA ALA A 157 -11.61 22.27 -0.70
C ALA A 157 -12.90 21.47 -0.42
N TYR A 158 -13.25 21.24 0.84
CA TYR A 158 -14.53 20.60 1.20
C TYR A 158 -15.71 21.55 0.97
N ALA A 159 -15.57 22.82 1.30
CA ALA A 159 -16.59 23.83 1.03
C ALA A 159 -16.84 23.98 -0.49
N ASP A 160 -15.77 24.04 -1.28
CA ASP A 160 -15.84 24.11 -2.75
C ASP A 160 -16.50 22.87 -3.35
N ALA A 161 -16.15 21.67 -2.85
CA ALA A 161 -16.77 20.43 -3.30
C ALA A 161 -18.28 20.40 -2.99
N PHE A 162 -18.67 20.84 -1.78
CA PHE A 162 -20.07 20.98 -1.41
C PHE A 162 -20.81 21.94 -2.33
N MET A 163 -20.25 23.15 -2.56
CA MET A 163 -20.88 24.15 -3.42
C MET A 163 -21.06 23.64 -4.86
N LYS A 164 -20.09 22.91 -5.41
CA LYS A 164 -20.21 22.32 -6.74
C LYS A 164 -21.37 21.32 -6.83
N VAL A 165 -21.52 20.45 -5.84
CA VAL A 165 -22.62 19.47 -5.83
C VAL A 165 -23.97 20.17 -5.61
N ALA A 166 -24.06 21.11 -4.67
CA ALA A 166 -25.28 21.85 -4.37
C ALA A 166 -25.78 22.71 -5.57
N ALA A 167 -24.86 23.20 -6.41
CA ALA A 167 -25.19 23.97 -7.60
C ALA A 167 -25.76 23.10 -8.75
N THR A 168 -25.66 21.77 -8.67
CA THR A 168 -26.16 20.82 -9.68
C THR A 168 -27.46 20.14 -9.26
N MET A 169 -27.97 20.43 -8.08
CA MET A 169 -29.25 19.94 -7.54
C MET A 169 -30.38 20.94 -7.84
#